data_739d91c5de6865f80ed995658fcbe8e8
#
_entry.id   739d91c5de6865f80ed995658fcbe8e8
#
_cell.length_a   1.000
_cell.length_b   1.000
_cell.length_c   1.000
_cell.angle_alpha   90.00
_cell.angle_beta   90.00
_cell.angle_gamma   90.00
#
_symmetry.space_group_name_H-M   'P 1'
#
loop_
_entity.id
_entity.type
_entity.pdbx_description
1 polymer ?
#
loop_
_entity_poly.entity_id
_entity_poly.type
_entity_poly.pdbx_seq_one_letter_code
_entity_poly.pdbx_strand_id
1 'polypeptide(L)'
;MSTKDTIHGYFNYLQHKKGWESFLSDDMIFTSFTSPVKQVTGRDAYIESTKRFFSMITSVEVRDLMIEGDKVCALTRYELQPPKGNTFNSDVAEIFTVKDGKIVSLAIYFDTAPFPT
;
A
#
# COMPACT_ATOMS: atom_id res chain seq x y z
N MET A 1 1.97 14.85 -14.00
CA MET A 1 2.84 14.21 -13.01
C MET A 1 3.24 12.83 -13.52
N SER A 2 4.52 12.52 -13.48
CA SER A 2 5.02 11.24 -13.96
C SER A 2 4.65 10.10 -13.01
N THR A 3 4.75 8.86 -13.50
CA THR A 3 4.58 7.68 -12.65
C THR A 3 5.53 7.72 -11.46
N LYS A 4 6.81 8.06 -11.71
CA LYS A 4 7.81 8.17 -10.66
C LYS A 4 7.44 9.20 -9.61
N ASP A 5 7.02 10.40 -10.04
CA ASP A 5 6.64 11.48 -9.11
C ASP A 5 5.43 11.09 -8.27
N THR A 6 4.45 10.43 -8.89
CA THR A 6 3.25 9.99 -8.19
C THR A 6 3.60 8.98 -7.10
N ILE A 7 4.42 7.98 -7.41
CA ILE A 7 4.79 6.93 -6.46
C ILE A 7 5.68 7.50 -5.34
N HIS A 8 6.64 8.35 -5.66
CA HIS A 8 7.48 8.98 -4.64
C HIS A 8 6.63 9.85 -3.71
N GLY A 9 5.69 10.61 -4.26
CA GLY A 9 4.76 11.43 -3.47
C GLY A 9 3.91 10.57 -2.55
N TYR A 10 3.34 9.49 -3.09
CA TYR A 10 2.51 8.55 -2.33
C TYR A 10 3.26 8.01 -1.10
N PHE A 11 4.48 7.47 -1.31
CA PHE A 11 5.24 6.89 -0.20
C PHE A 11 5.72 7.96 0.79
N ASN A 12 6.08 9.15 0.29
CA ASN A 12 6.47 10.24 1.17
C ASN A 12 5.34 10.64 2.13
N TYR A 13 4.12 10.78 1.58
CA TYR A 13 2.96 11.13 2.40
C TYR A 13 2.53 9.98 3.31
N LEU A 14 2.68 8.74 2.83
CA LEU A 14 2.38 7.56 3.65
C LEU A 14 3.29 7.46 4.87
N GLN A 15 4.58 7.76 4.71
CA GLN A 15 5.53 7.78 5.82
C GLN A 15 5.16 8.82 6.87
N HIS A 16 4.51 9.90 6.47
CA HIS A 16 4.01 10.93 7.39
C HIS A 16 2.58 10.66 7.85
N LYS A 17 1.96 9.57 7.39
CA LYS A 17 0.62 9.09 7.78
C LYS A 17 -0.49 10.09 7.48
N LYS A 18 -0.31 10.96 6.48
CA LYS A 18 -1.29 12.00 6.15
C LYS A 18 -1.21 12.40 4.68
N GLY A 19 -2.37 12.41 4.02
CA GLY A 19 -2.50 12.92 2.66
C GLY A 19 -2.19 11.93 1.55
N TRP A 20 -1.76 10.71 1.90
CA TRP A 20 -1.42 9.69 0.89
C TRP A 20 -2.65 9.26 0.07
N GLU A 21 -3.85 9.38 0.63
CA GLU A 21 -5.09 8.98 -0.04
C GLU A 21 -5.36 9.83 -1.29
N SER A 22 -4.83 11.06 -1.32
CA SER A 22 -5.00 11.95 -2.46
C SER A 22 -4.35 11.44 -3.74
N PHE A 23 -3.43 10.48 -3.63
CA PHE A 23 -2.79 9.86 -4.79
C PHE A 23 -3.60 8.71 -5.40
N LEU A 24 -4.69 8.30 -4.75
CA LEU A 24 -5.55 7.23 -5.22
C LEU A 24 -6.66 7.79 -6.09
N SER A 25 -6.97 7.13 -7.23
CA SER A 25 -8.13 7.50 -8.01
C SER A 25 -9.42 7.08 -7.30
N ASP A 26 -10.53 7.78 -7.60
CA ASP A 26 -11.81 7.49 -6.95
C ASP A 26 -12.29 6.06 -7.19
N ASP A 27 -11.98 5.51 -8.35
CA ASP A 27 -12.42 4.19 -8.79
C ASP A 27 -11.29 3.15 -8.77
N MET A 28 -10.23 3.39 -8.00
CA MET A 28 -9.10 2.47 -7.94
C MET A 28 -9.55 1.07 -7.54
N ILE A 29 -8.79 0.06 -8.00
CA ILE A 29 -9.04 -1.33 -7.69
C ILE A 29 -7.88 -1.86 -6.85
N PHE A 30 -8.19 -2.40 -5.68
CA PHE A 30 -7.20 -3.04 -4.81
C PHE A 30 -7.42 -4.56 -4.84
N THR A 31 -6.32 -5.30 -5.02
CA THR A 31 -6.34 -6.76 -4.99
C THR A 31 -5.29 -7.25 -4.00
N SER A 32 -5.71 -8.11 -3.06
CA SER A 32 -4.79 -8.78 -2.16
C SER A 32 -4.80 -10.27 -2.47
N PHE A 33 -3.67 -10.80 -2.92
CA PHE A 33 -3.60 -12.20 -3.33
C PHE A 33 -3.44 -13.17 -2.17
N THR A 34 -3.06 -12.65 -1.00
CA THR A 34 -2.81 -13.48 0.19
C THR A 34 -3.86 -13.30 1.28
N SER A 35 -4.89 -12.50 1.04
CA SER A 35 -5.98 -12.25 2.00
C SER A 35 -7.23 -13.05 1.62
N PRO A 36 -8.12 -13.36 2.60
CA PRO A 36 -9.42 -13.97 2.28
C PRO A 36 -10.28 -13.08 1.39
N VAL A 37 -10.31 -11.77 1.64
CA VAL A 37 -10.98 -10.80 0.77
C VAL A 37 -10.00 -10.39 -0.31
N LYS A 38 -10.27 -10.80 -1.55
CA LYS A 38 -9.31 -10.66 -2.65
C LYS A 38 -9.35 -9.31 -3.33
N GLN A 39 -10.51 -8.68 -3.45
CA GLN A 39 -10.62 -7.46 -4.25
C GLN A 39 -11.59 -6.46 -3.63
N VAL A 40 -11.20 -5.19 -3.69
CA VAL A 40 -12.02 -4.06 -3.24
C VAL A 40 -11.97 -3.00 -4.34
N THR A 41 -13.12 -2.47 -4.72
CA THR A 41 -13.22 -1.43 -5.74
C THR A 41 -13.63 -0.12 -5.12
N GLY A 42 -12.92 0.95 -5.49
CA GLY A 42 -13.17 2.31 -5.03
C GLY A 42 -12.26 2.73 -3.89
N ARG A 43 -11.86 4.01 -3.94
CA ARG A 43 -10.95 4.58 -2.95
C ARG A 43 -11.51 4.50 -1.53
N ASP A 44 -12.76 4.91 -1.34
CA ASP A 44 -13.34 4.95 0.00
C ASP A 44 -13.48 3.56 0.60
N ALA A 45 -13.88 2.57 -0.22
CA ALA A 45 -13.96 1.18 0.21
C ALA A 45 -12.58 0.63 0.57
N TYR A 46 -11.56 0.98 -0.22
CA TYR A 46 -10.18 0.58 0.05
C TYR A 46 -9.69 1.18 1.38
N ILE A 47 -9.89 2.48 1.59
CA ILE A 47 -9.48 3.15 2.84
C ILE A 47 -10.15 2.48 4.03
N GLU A 48 -11.44 2.21 3.95
CA GLU A 48 -12.18 1.56 5.04
C GLU A 48 -11.65 0.13 5.30
N SER A 49 -11.40 -0.63 4.25
CA SER A 49 -10.94 -2.02 4.39
C SER A 49 -9.53 -2.13 4.97
N THR A 50 -8.69 -1.10 4.79
CA THR A 50 -7.29 -1.09 5.24
C THR A 50 -7.04 -0.20 6.45
N LYS A 51 -8.07 0.42 6.97
CA LYS A 51 -7.97 1.38 8.08
C LYS A 51 -7.21 0.81 9.28
N ARG A 52 -7.54 -0.41 9.66
CA ARG A 52 -6.90 -1.07 10.81
C ARG A 52 -5.41 -1.28 10.56
N PHE A 53 -5.05 -1.74 9.36
CA PHE A 53 -3.66 -1.96 8.99
C PHE A 53 -2.88 -0.65 9.06
N PHE A 54 -3.38 0.40 8.43
CA PHE A 54 -2.69 1.70 8.41
C PHE A 54 -2.57 2.32 9.79
N SER A 55 -3.53 2.05 10.69
CA SER A 55 -3.47 2.56 12.06
C SER A 55 -2.31 1.95 12.86
N MET A 56 -1.84 0.76 12.47
CA MET A 56 -0.76 0.07 13.16
C MET A 56 0.64 0.42 12.63
N ILE A 57 0.73 1.10 11.50
CA ILE A 57 2.03 1.39 10.89
C ILE A 57 2.83 2.37 11.75
N THR A 58 4.05 1.99 12.11
CA THR A 58 5.01 2.84 12.80
C THR A 58 6.14 3.28 11.89
N SER A 59 6.47 2.50 10.85
CA SER A 59 7.42 2.92 9.83
C SER A 59 7.15 2.21 8.52
N VAL A 60 7.58 2.85 7.43
CA VAL A 60 7.48 2.33 6.06
C VAL A 60 8.86 2.46 5.42
N GLU A 61 9.39 1.33 4.96
CA GLU A 61 10.68 1.30 4.26
C GLU A 61 10.47 0.73 2.86
N VAL A 62 10.71 1.54 1.82
CA VAL A 62 10.70 1.06 0.44
C VAL A 62 12.09 0.48 0.17
N ARG A 63 12.19 -0.84 0.13
CA ARG A 63 13.46 -1.55 0.02
C ARG A 63 13.94 -1.68 -1.41
N ASP A 64 13.01 -1.71 -2.35
CA ASP A 64 13.31 -1.77 -3.78
C ASP A 64 12.13 -1.19 -4.56
N LEU A 65 12.43 -0.55 -5.67
CA LEU A 65 11.41 0.13 -6.47
C LEU A 65 11.76 -0.03 -7.94
N MET A 66 10.86 -0.66 -8.69
CA MET A 66 11.03 -0.90 -10.11
C MET A 66 9.90 -0.20 -10.86
N ILE A 67 10.23 0.65 -11.81
CA ILE A 67 9.26 1.43 -12.58
C ILE A 67 9.45 1.14 -14.06
N GLU A 68 8.36 0.77 -14.72
CA GLU A 68 8.34 0.59 -16.16
C GLU A 68 7.04 1.18 -16.72
N GLY A 69 7.15 2.32 -17.41
CA GLY A 69 5.99 3.01 -17.94
C GLY A 69 5.04 3.44 -16.83
N ASP A 70 3.80 2.94 -16.88
CA ASP A 70 2.78 3.22 -15.88
C ASP A 70 2.69 2.15 -14.78
N LYS A 71 3.60 1.17 -14.81
CA LYS A 71 3.63 0.07 -13.82
C LYS A 71 4.77 0.27 -12.84
N VAL A 72 4.49 -0.05 -11.57
CA VAL A 72 5.47 0.04 -10.50
C VAL A 72 5.40 -1.22 -9.66
N CYS A 73 6.56 -1.78 -9.31
CA CYS A 73 6.66 -2.81 -8.29
C CYS A 73 7.50 -2.27 -7.14
N ALA A 74 6.94 -2.20 -5.95
CA ALA A 74 7.65 -1.78 -4.75
C ALA A 74 7.76 -2.95 -3.80
N LEU A 75 8.97 -3.21 -3.31
CA LEU A 75 9.19 -4.16 -2.22
C LEU A 75 9.31 -3.34 -0.95
N THR A 76 8.30 -3.43 -0.10
CA THR A 76 8.11 -2.53 1.03
C THR A 76 8.08 -3.32 2.34
N ARG A 77 8.73 -2.79 3.36
CA ARG A 77 8.63 -3.33 4.71
C ARG A 77 7.86 -2.35 5.57
N TYR A 78 6.76 -2.82 6.16
CA TYR A 78 5.98 -2.06 7.13
C TYR A 78 6.30 -2.57 8.53
N GLU A 79 6.63 -1.65 9.45
CA GLU A 79 6.69 -1.99 10.86
C GLU A 79 5.32 -1.73 11.46
N LEU A 80 4.77 -2.71 12.13
CA LEU A 80 3.41 -2.67 12.67
C LEU A 80 3.42 -2.85 14.17
N GLN A 81 2.70 -1.96 14.87
CA GLN A 81 2.46 -2.06 16.30
C GLN A 81 0.97 -2.37 16.53
N PRO A 82 0.64 -3.62 16.83
CA PRO A 82 -0.75 -3.95 17.16
C PRO A 82 -1.15 -3.32 18.49
N PRO A 83 -2.47 -3.16 18.76
CA PRO A 83 -2.93 -2.62 20.04
C PRO A 83 -2.44 -3.44 21.24
N LYS A 84 -2.27 -4.74 21.05
CA LYS A 84 -1.69 -5.64 22.05
C LYS A 84 -0.68 -6.54 21.36
N GLY A 85 0.44 -6.75 22.00
CA GLY A 85 1.51 -7.61 21.49
C GLY A 85 2.71 -6.84 21.01
N ASN A 86 3.66 -7.57 20.45
CA ASN A 86 4.94 -7.03 20.04
C ASN A 86 4.87 -6.43 18.63
N THR A 87 5.71 -5.43 18.41
CA THR A 87 5.96 -4.89 17.08
C THR A 87 6.47 -6.01 16.16
N PHE A 88 5.99 -6.03 14.92
CA PHE A 88 6.47 -6.97 13.91
C PHE A 88 6.55 -6.31 12.54
N ASN A 89 7.31 -6.92 11.63
CA ASN A 89 7.45 -6.44 10.27
C ASN A 89 6.57 -7.22 9.30
N SER A 90 5.97 -6.51 8.35
CA SER A 90 5.25 -7.11 7.23
C SER A 90 5.96 -6.75 5.94
N ASP A 91 6.42 -7.76 5.21
CA ASP A 91 7.05 -7.57 3.90
C ASP A 91 6.00 -7.73 2.82
N VAL A 92 5.90 -6.74 1.94
CA VAL A 92 4.85 -6.65 0.93
C VAL A 92 5.47 -6.37 -0.43
N ALA A 93 5.03 -7.12 -1.45
CA ALA A 93 5.27 -6.77 -2.85
C ALA A 93 4.03 -6.04 -3.34
N GLU A 94 4.19 -4.78 -3.73
CA GLU A 94 3.10 -3.91 -4.16
C GLU A 94 3.25 -3.58 -5.63
N ILE A 95 2.22 -3.90 -6.42
CA ILE A 95 2.22 -3.64 -7.86
C ILE A 95 1.16 -2.58 -8.15
N PHE A 96 1.64 -1.41 -8.60
CA PHE A 96 0.79 -0.26 -8.88
C PHE A 96 0.63 -0.05 -10.37
N THR A 97 -0.54 0.43 -10.79
CA THR A 97 -0.72 1.07 -12.09
C THR A 97 -1.06 2.54 -11.83
N VAL A 98 -0.33 3.43 -12.50
CA VAL A 98 -0.47 4.88 -12.34
C VAL A 98 -0.93 5.48 -13.66
N LYS A 99 -1.98 6.31 -13.62
CA LYS A 99 -2.47 7.05 -14.80
C LYS A 99 -2.83 8.48 -14.38
N ASP A 100 -2.38 9.46 -15.15
CA ASP A 100 -2.71 10.87 -14.95
C ASP A 100 -2.44 11.34 -13.51
N GLY A 101 -1.31 10.91 -12.94
CA GLY A 101 -0.92 11.31 -11.59
C GLY A 101 -1.70 10.62 -10.47
N LYS A 102 -2.43 9.55 -10.78
CA LYS A 102 -3.20 8.81 -9.78
C LYS A 102 -2.93 7.31 -9.86
N ILE A 103 -2.97 6.66 -8.72
CA ILE A 103 -2.90 5.21 -8.63
C ILE A 103 -4.30 4.67 -8.95
N VAL A 104 -4.41 3.93 -10.06
CA VAL A 104 -5.68 3.37 -10.52
C VAL A 104 -5.85 1.92 -10.14
N SER A 105 -4.76 1.22 -9.84
CA SER A 105 -4.82 -0.13 -9.29
C SER A 105 -3.62 -0.40 -8.41
N LEU A 106 -3.84 -1.25 -7.41
CA LEU A 106 -2.80 -1.73 -6.51
C LEU A 106 -3.08 -3.19 -6.20
N ALA A 107 -2.11 -4.05 -6.51
CA ALA A 107 -2.17 -5.47 -6.18
C ALA A 107 -1.04 -5.80 -5.22
N ILE A 108 -1.32 -6.60 -4.20
CA ILE A 108 -0.29 -6.95 -3.22
C ILE A 108 -0.19 -8.45 -2.99
N TYR A 109 1.04 -8.87 -2.69
CA TYR A 109 1.37 -10.15 -2.08
C TYR A 109 2.15 -9.83 -0.81
N PHE A 110 1.82 -10.45 0.30
CA PHE A 110 2.56 -10.19 1.54
C PHE A 110 2.83 -11.49 2.30
N ASP A 111 3.89 -11.44 3.11
CA ASP A 111 4.25 -12.56 3.97
C ASP A 111 3.23 -12.64 5.12
N THR A 112 2.52 -13.76 5.20
CA THR A 112 1.49 -13.97 6.23
C THR A 112 2.06 -14.57 7.52
N ALA A 113 3.30 -15.06 7.50
CA ALA A 113 3.89 -15.76 8.65
C ALA A 113 3.95 -14.90 9.94
N PRO A 114 4.30 -13.58 9.87
CA PRO A 114 4.35 -12.76 11.09
C PRO A 114 2.98 -12.45 11.69
N PHE A 115 1.89 -12.62 10.94
CA PHE A 115 0.56 -12.23 11.41
C PHE A 115 -0.02 -13.29 12.34
N PRO A 116 -0.74 -12.87 13.40
CA PRO A 116 -1.41 -13.82 14.27
C PRO A 116 -2.50 -14.58 13.53
N THR A 117 -2.66 -15.85 13.84
CA THR A 117 -3.68 -16.72 13.25
C THR A 117 -4.94 -16.71 14.09
#